data_fbdfe0491c8b72961e605f3683c94879
#
_entry.id   fbdfe0491c8b72961e605f3683c94879
#
_cell.length_a   1.000
_cell.length_b   1.000
_cell.length_c   1.000
_cell.angle_alpha   90.00
_cell.angle_beta   90.00
_cell.angle_gamma   90.00
#
_symmetry.space_group_name_H-M   'P 1'
#
loop_
_entity.id
_entity.type
_entity.pdbx_description
1 polymer ?
#
loop_
_entity_poly.entity_id
_entity_poly.type
_entity_poly.pdbx_seq_one_letter_code
_entity_poly.pdbx_strand_id
1 'polypeptide(L)'
;SRHSSSLKLGKFFNEPINQAKMDINSQHWLSFIEKIIDARNLNEEFYYNYSSQVGRITLENSVADEVNDLLYQGVKLYSNEQPIGYTTDQLDLNIKIETQNSSALVSVENLPVSTIITGSHAYYGYYKDVWIKYIGLTPASLHNLGLQPGAEMQFSKKTVAKFAHNILPKFEQTKFILVSGTDELKVILPPEAHFLFKLDYRVGSILCVARVQYGDAQYELNQGYTEEDRRDVEKETAAWKHINTYFSDYQHGRYVLSNEESDVVQAFL
;
A
#
# COMPACT_ATOMS: atom_id res chain seq x y z
N SER A 1 1.58 -46.66 -12.68
CA SER A 1 0.60 -45.99 -11.80
C SER A 1 1.29 -45.55 -10.52
N ARG A 2 1.57 -44.25 -10.38
CA ARG A 2 2.04 -43.67 -9.13
C ARG A 2 0.81 -43.37 -8.31
N HIS A 3 0.65 -44.07 -7.20
CA HIS A 3 -0.37 -43.70 -6.21
C HIS A 3 0.06 -42.38 -5.55
N SER A 4 -0.66 -41.31 -5.81
CA SER A 4 -0.60 -40.11 -4.97
C SER A 4 -1.13 -40.52 -3.59
N SER A 5 -0.26 -40.60 -2.61
CA SER A 5 -0.66 -40.84 -1.23
C SER A 5 -1.15 -39.54 -0.64
N SER A 6 -2.47 -39.28 -0.76
CA SER A 6 -3.09 -38.16 -0.04
C SER A 6 -2.87 -38.38 1.46
N LEU A 7 -2.44 -37.34 2.16
CA LEU A 7 -2.40 -37.31 3.61
C LEU A 7 -3.85 -37.41 4.15
N LYS A 8 -4.03 -38.29 5.10
CA LYS A 8 -5.34 -38.46 5.77
C LYS A 8 -5.11 -38.60 7.25
N LEU A 9 -6.05 -38.10 8.04
CA LEU A 9 -6.10 -38.39 9.46
C LEU A 9 -6.25 -39.89 9.69
N GLY A 10 -5.64 -40.38 10.77
CA GLY A 10 -5.83 -41.77 11.20
C GLY A 10 -7.29 -42.07 11.52
N LYS A 11 -7.70 -43.34 11.33
CA LYS A 11 -9.10 -43.76 11.49
C LYS A 11 -9.72 -43.32 12.83
N PHE A 12 -8.96 -43.31 13.90
CA PHE A 12 -9.43 -42.91 15.23
C PHE A 12 -9.93 -41.45 15.24
N PHE A 13 -9.23 -40.52 14.56
CA PHE A 13 -9.57 -39.11 14.55
C PHE A 13 -10.68 -38.78 13.56
N ASN A 14 -10.95 -39.65 12.59
CA ASN A 14 -12.06 -39.49 11.63
C ASN A 14 -13.42 -39.93 12.18
N GLU A 15 -13.48 -40.54 13.35
CA GLU A 15 -14.74 -40.99 13.95
C GLU A 15 -15.35 -39.87 14.81
N PRO A 16 -16.57 -39.36 14.46
CA PRO A 16 -17.22 -38.25 15.18
C PRO A 16 -17.37 -38.50 16.70
N ILE A 17 -17.60 -39.76 17.08
CA ILE A 17 -17.71 -40.17 18.50
C ILE A 17 -16.42 -39.94 19.29
N ASN A 18 -15.27 -40.13 18.65
CA ASN A 18 -13.98 -39.90 19.29
C ASN A 18 -13.66 -38.40 19.34
N GLN A 19 -14.00 -37.64 18.30
CA GLN A 19 -13.87 -36.17 18.30
C GLN A 19 -14.73 -35.55 19.40
N ALA A 20 -15.96 -36.00 19.61
CA ALA A 20 -16.84 -35.49 20.66
C ALA A 20 -16.36 -35.77 22.07
N LYS A 21 -15.44 -36.75 22.28
CA LYS A 21 -14.86 -37.07 23.57
C LYS A 21 -13.57 -36.31 23.87
N MET A 22 -13.04 -35.57 22.89
CA MET A 22 -11.87 -34.76 23.07
C MET A 22 -12.19 -33.50 23.86
N ASP A 23 -11.23 -33.02 24.65
CA ASP A 23 -11.31 -31.70 25.24
C ASP A 23 -11.27 -30.64 24.13
N ILE A 24 -11.73 -29.43 24.46
CA ILE A 24 -11.90 -28.34 23.49
C ILE A 24 -10.60 -27.98 22.77
N ASN A 25 -9.45 -28.05 23.48
CA ASN A 25 -8.15 -27.74 22.88
C ASN A 25 -7.74 -28.82 21.87
N SER A 26 -8.02 -30.08 22.19
CA SER A 26 -7.78 -31.18 21.25
C SER A 26 -8.67 -31.13 20.02
N GLN A 27 -9.92 -30.66 20.15
CA GLN A 27 -10.80 -30.42 19.02
C GLN A 27 -10.30 -29.29 18.12
N HIS A 28 -9.81 -28.19 18.69
CA HIS A 28 -9.19 -27.10 17.93
C HIS A 28 -7.93 -27.57 17.20
N TRP A 29 -7.12 -28.39 17.85
CA TRP A 29 -5.96 -29.02 17.23
C TRP A 29 -6.32 -29.90 16.04
N LEU A 30 -7.33 -30.72 16.19
CA LEU A 30 -7.78 -31.61 15.13
C LEU A 30 -8.26 -30.80 13.93
N SER A 31 -9.10 -29.77 14.16
CA SER A 31 -9.56 -28.86 13.09
C SER A 31 -8.41 -28.18 12.37
N PHE A 32 -7.38 -27.75 13.11
CA PHE A 32 -6.18 -27.15 12.53
C PHE A 32 -5.40 -28.14 11.65
N ILE A 33 -5.23 -29.39 12.11
CA ILE A 33 -4.55 -30.44 11.33
C ILE A 33 -5.34 -30.79 10.06
N GLU A 34 -6.68 -30.86 10.15
CA GLU A 34 -7.55 -31.08 9.00
C GLU A 34 -7.35 -30.01 7.94
N LYS A 35 -7.34 -28.74 8.30
CA LYS A 35 -7.10 -27.63 7.38
C LYS A 35 -5.72 -27.69 6.73
N ILE A 36 -4.67 -28.07 7.48
CA ILE A 36 -3.33 -28.26 6.92
C ILE A 36 -3.32 -29.42 5.90
N ILE A 37 -3.99 -30.51 6.22
CA ILE A 37 -4.10 -31.67 5.31
C ILE A 37 -4.84 -31.28 4.03
N ASP A 38 -5.94 -30.56 4.15
CA ASP A 38 -6.74 -30.10 3.02
C ASP A 38 -5.95 -29.12 2.14
N ALA A 39 -5.28 -28.14 2.74
CA ALA A 39 -4.42 -27.20 2.01
C ALA A 39 -3.29 -27.91 1.27
N ARG A 40 -2.69 -28.95 1.87
CA ARG A 40 -1.67 -29.77 1.21
C ARG A 40 -2.25 -30.55 0.05
N ASN A 41 -3.39 -31.21 0.23
CA ASN A 41 -4.01 -32.01 -0.81
C ASN A 41 -4.43 -31.15 -2.01
N LEU A 42 -4.90 -29.92 -1.79
CA LEU A 42 -5.21 -28.95 -2.85
C LEU A 42 -3.95 -28.53 -3.63
N ASN A 43 -2.84 -28.31 -2.93
CA ASN A 43 -1.58 -27.92 -3.57
C ASN A 43 -0.91 -29.07 -4.35
N GLU A 44 -1.10 -30.33 -3.96
CA GLU A 44 -0.58 -31.50 -4.72
C GLU A 44 -1.26 -31.64 -6.09
N GLU A 45 -2.47 -31.18 -6.30
CA GLU A 45 -3.13 -31.16 -7.61
C GLU A 45 -2.53 -30.12 -8.57
N PHE A 46 -1.89 -29.06 -8.06
CA PHE A 46 -1.29 -27.99 -8.86
C PHE A 46 0.22 -28.14 -9.14
N TYR A 47 0.96 -28.89 -8.31
CA TYR A 47 2.41 -29.04 -8.44
C TYR A 47 2.85 -30.45 -8.88
N TYR A 48 2.62 -30.75 -10.12
CA TYR A 48 3.10 -32.00 -10.74
C TYR A 48 4.57 -31.95 -11.16
N ASN A 49 5.43 -31.12 -10.57
CA ASN A 49 6.87 -31.21 -10.79
C ASN A 49 7.69 -30.66 -9.61
N TYR A 50 8.58 -31.51 -9.15
CA TYR A 50 9.75 -31.28 -8.31
C TYR A 50 9.64 -31.48 -6.80
N SER A 51 10.42 -32.46 -6.46
CA SER A 51 11.18 -32.79 -5.25
C SER A 51 10.45 -33.54 -4.14
N SER A 52 11.03 -34.71 -3.93
CA SER A 52 10.87 -35.66 -2.82
C SER A 52 11.26 -35.08 -1.44
N GLN A 53 10.93 -33.86 -1.12
CA GLN A 53 11.01 -33.36 0.25
C GLN A 53 9.67 -33.59 0.95
N VAL A 54 9.50 -34.82 1.40
CA VAL A 54 8.50 -35.19 2.40
C VAL A 54 8.74 -34.31 3.63
N GLY A 55 7.79 -33.41 3.94
CA GLY A 55 7.77 -32.72 5.21
C GLY A 55 7.75 -31.18 5.23
N ARG A 56 7.73 -30.50 4.08
CA ARG A 56 7.48 -29.06 4.07
C ARG A 56 6.05 -28.76 3.66
N ILE A 57 5.30 -28.20 4.58
CA ILE A 57 3.99 -27.59 4.30
C ILE A 57 4.23 -26.10 4.19
N THR A 58 3.93 -25.53 3.03
CA THR A 58 3.86 -24.06 2.91
C THR A 58 2.53 -23.66 3.53
N LEU A 59 2.60 -22.93 4.64
CA LEU A 59 1.41 -22.43 5.30
C LEU A 59 0.88 -21.21 4.53
N GLU A 60 -0.40 -21.24 4.20
CA GLU A 60 -1.09 -20.04 3.70
C GLU A 60 -1.23 -19.00 4.83
N ASN A 61 -1.47 -17.75 4.45
CA ASN A 61 -1.58 -16.63 5.40
C ASN A 61 -2.59 -16.90 6.53
N SER A 62 -3.72 -17.55 6.20
CA SER A 62 -4.75 -17.92 7.19
C SER A 62 -4.24 -18.91 8.25
N VAL A 63 -3.33 -19.79 7.88
CA VAL A 63 -2.76 -20.76 8.81
C VAL A 63 -1.83 -20.10 9.83
N ALA A 64 -1.14 -19.02 9.45
CA ALA A 64 -0.33 -18.25 10.38
C ALA A 64 -1.18 -17.62 11.49
N ASP A 65 -2.37 -17.11 11.13
CA ASP A 65 -3.34 -16.58 12.11
C ASP A 65 -3.82 -17.69 13.06
N GLU A 66 -4.10 -18.89 12.57
CA GLU A 66 -4.52 -20.01 13.39
C GLU A 66 -3.42 -20.53 14.33
N VAL A 67 -2.16 -20.61 13.87
CA VAL A 67 -1.01 -20.93 14.73
C VAL A 67 -0.90 -19.92 15.86
N ASN A 68 -1.06 -18.64 15.54
CA ASN A 68 -1.06 -17.57 16.53
C ASN A 68 -2.17 -17.77 17.57
N ASP A 69 -3.38 -18.10 17.14
CA ASP A 69 -4.53 -18.26 18.03
C ASP A 69 -4.35 -19.47 18.95
N LEU A 70 -3.80 -20.57 18.46
CA LEU A 70 -3.46 -21.73 19.27
C LEU A 70 -2.43 -21.40 20.36
N LEU A 71 -1.35 -20.72 19.99
CA LEU A 71 -0.31 -20.29 20.93
C LEU A 71 -0.86 -19.30 21.96
N TYR A 72 -1.69 -18.36 21.53
CA TYR A 72 -2.34 -17.39 22.43
C TYR A 72 -3.27 -18.07 23.44
N GLN A 73 -3.95 -19.13 23.03
CA GLN A 73 -4.79 -19.95 23.92
C GLN A 73 -4.00 -20.87 24.84
N GLY A 74 -2.66 -20.85 24.78
CA GLY A 74 -1.79 -21.65 25.64
C GLY A 74 -1.58 -23.08 25.15
N VAL A 75 -1.93 -23.38 23.91
CA VAL A 75 -1.62 -24.68 23.31
C VAL A 75 -0.12 -24.78 23.11
N LYS A 76 0.48 -25.87 23.59
CA LYS A 76 1.93 -26.10 23.49
C LYS A 76 2.28 -26.61 22.10
N LEU A 77 2.93 -25.77 21.31
CA LEU A 77 3.60 -26.15 20.06
C LEU A 77 5.07 -26.43 20.32
N TYR A 78 5.67 -27.29 19.53
CA TYR A 78 7.07 -27.69 19.69
C TYR A 78 7.81 -27.54 18.36
N SER A 79 9.04 -27.06 18.45
CA SER A 79 10.00 -27.05 17.35
C SER A 79 11.25 -27.78 17.84
N ASN A 80 11.68 -28.83 17.12
CA ASN A 80 12.84 -29.64 17.51
C ASN A 80 12.82 -30.08 19.00
N GLU A 81 11.66 -30.59 19.46
CA GLU A 81 11.42 -31.04 20.83
C GLU A 81 11.43 -29.93 21.90
N GLN A 82 11.63 -28.68 21.52
CA GLN A 82 11.55 -27.53 22.42
C GLN A 82 10.18 -26.84 22.27
N PRO A 83 9.56 -26.44 23.39
CA PRO A 83 8.30 -25.70 23.32
C PRO A 83 8.51 -24.33 22.69
N ILE A 84 7.61 -23.97 21.80
CA ILE A 84 7.59 -22.63 21.17
C ILE A 84 7.05 -21.62 22.18
N GLY A 85 7.84 -20.61 22.50
CA GLY A 85 7.42 -19.46 23.27
C GLY A 85 6.48 -18.55 22.47
N TYR A 86 5.68 -17.74 23.17
CA TYR A 86 4.79 -16.75 22.56
C TYR A 86 5.05 -15.37 23.16
N THR A 87 5.15 -14.36 22.30
CA THR A 87 5.25 -12.96 22.72
C THR A 87 4.56 -12.04 21.71
N THR A 88 4.38 -10.78 22.12
CA THR A 88 3.94 -9.70 21.24
C THR A 88 5.03 -8.66 21.16
N ASP A 89 5.22 -8.06 20.00
CA ASP A 89 6.15 -6.97 19.79
C ASP A 89 5.52 -5.92 18.86
N GLN A 90 6.05 -4.71 18.86
CA GLN A 90 5.57 -3.64 18.02
C GLN A 90 6.33 -3.68 16.68
N LEU A 91 5.58 -3.59 15.59
CA LEU A 91 6.16 -3.45 14.26
C LEU A 91 6.13 -1.98 13.85
N ASP A 92 7.27 -1.32 13.95
CA ASP A 92 7.47 0.01 13.43
C ASP A 92 8.15 -0.07 12.05
N LEU A 93 7.64 0.68 11.09
CA LEU A 93 8.25 0.80 9.77
C LEU A 93 8.99 2.11 9.64
N ASN A 94 10.18 2.05 9.09
CA ASN A 94 10.90 3.22 8.64
C ASN A 94 10.74 3.35 7.13
N ILE A 95 10.13 4.44 6.70
CA ILE A 95 10.07 4.84 5.31
C ILE A 95 11.20 5.83 5.08
N LYS A 96 12.12 5.46 4.19
CA LYS A 96 13.21 6.32 3.77
C LYS A 96 12.90 6.92 2.42
N ILE A 97 13.06 8.23 2.32
CA ILE A 97 12.92 8.98 1.08
C ILE A 97 14.32 9.46 0.69
N GLU A 98 14.76 9.03 -0.48
CA GLU A 98 16.01 9.50 -1.09
C GLU A 98 15.69 10.28 -2.36
N THR A 99 16.36 11.41 -2.55
CA THR A 99 16.14 12.25 -3.73
C THR A 99 17.34 12.16 -4.68
N GLN A 100 17.06 11.96 -5.95
CA GLN A 100 18.07 11.94 -6.99
C GLN A 100 17.54 12.59 -8.26
N ASN A 101 18.22 13.61 -8.78
CA ASN A 101 17.88 14.27 -10.05
C ASN A 101 16.41 14.70 -10.15
N SER A 102 15.86 15.31 -9.10
CA SER A 102 14.46 15.75 -9.00
C SER A 102 13.43 14.59 -9.00
N SER A 103 13.87 13.36 -8.78
CA SER A 103 13.02 12.20 -8.50
C SER A 103 13.13 11.80 -7.04
N ALA A 104 12.15 11.06 -6.51
CA ALA A 104 12.21 10.48 -5.18
C ALA A 104 12.14 8.96 -5.25
N LEU A 105 13.01 8.30 -4.52
CA LEU A 105 12.97 6.87 -4.24
C LEU A 105 12.47 6.69 -2.82
N VAL A 106 11.41 5.91 -2.66
CA VAL A 106 10.79 5.61 -1.37
C VAL A 106 10.98 4.13 -1.09
N SER A 107 11.68 3.81 -0.04
CA SER A 107 11.95 2.44 0.40
C SER A 107 11.43 2.19 1.80
N VAL A 108 11.07 0.95 2.08
CA VAL A 108 10.67 0.50 3.41
C VAL A 108 11.87 -0.17 4.05
N GLU A 109 12.42 0.47 5.07
CA GLU A 109 13.48 -0.09 5.91
C GLU A 109 12.89 -0.82 7.12
N ASN A 110 13.66 -1.64 7.78
CA ASN A 110 13.33 -2.36 9.03
C ASN A 110 12.22 -3.42 8.93
N LEU A 111 11.70 -3.72 7.74
CA LEU A 111 10.87 -4.90 7.63
C LEU A 111 11.78 -6.13 7.45
N PRO A 112 11.85 -7.04 8.43
CA PRO A 112 12.69 -8.23 8.31
C PRO A 112 12.06 -9.23 7.32
N VAL A 113 12.09 -8.90 6.03
CA VAL A 113 11.39 -9.64 4.95
C VAL A 113 11.68 -11.13 4.97
N SER A 114 12.90 -11.51 5.42
CA SER A 114 13.32 -12.92 5.49
C SER A 114 12.74 -13.71 6.67
N THR A 115 12.23 -13.03 7.68
CA THR A 115 11.76 -13.66 8.94
C THR A 115 10.31 -13.32 9.24
N ILE A 116 9.71 -12.38 8.52
CA ILE A 116 8.32 -12.01 8.75
C ILE A 116 7.38 -12.99 8.06
N ILE A 117 6.38 -13.43 8.79
CA ILE A 117 5.31 -14.30 8.32
C ILE A 117 4.07 -13.43 8.18
N THR A 118 3.51 -13.39 6.99
CA THR A 118 2.31 -12.59 6.72
C THR A 118 1.08 -13.43 7.01
N GLY A 119 0.28 -13.03 7.99
CA GLY A 119 -1.06 -13.57 8.21
C GLY A 119 -2.11 -12.77 7.43
N SER A 120 -3.38 -13.16 7.54
CA SER A 120 -4.49 -12.40 6.95
C SER A 120 -4.78 -11.12 7.75
N HIS A 121 -4.56 -11.13 9.06
CA HIS A 121 -4.94 -10.06 9.98
C HIS A 121 -3.75 -9.38 10.64
N ALA A 122 -2.59 -10.06 10.74
CA ALA A 122 -1.41 -9.55 11.42
C ALA A 122 -0.12 -10.03 10.75
N TYR A 123 0.98 -9.41 11.14
CA TYR A 123 2.31 -9.92 10.86
C TYR A 123 2.83 -10.70 12.05
N TYR A 124 3.60 -11.75 11.77
CA TYR A 124 4.20 -12.62 12.74
C TYR A 124 5.69 -12.78 12.47
N GLY A 125 6.42 -13.21 13.48
CA GLY A 125 7.81 -13.58 13.35
C GLY A 125 8.07 -14.90 14.08
N TYR A 126 9.09 -15.63 13.65
CA TYR A 126 9.58 -16.79 14.37
C TYR A 126 11.10 -16.71 14.50
N TYR A 127 11.56 -16.61 15.74
CA TYR A 127 12.98 -16.50 16.02
C TYR A 127 13.36 -17.17 17.34
N LYS A 128 14.38 -18.05 17.32
CA LYS A 128 14.89 -18.77 18.50
C LYS A 128 13.77 -19.44 19.31
N ASP A 129 12.94 -20.22 18.64
CA ASP A 129 11.83 -20.95 19.23
C ASP A 129 10.79 -20.04 19.93
N VAL A 130 10.69 -18.80 19.51
CA VAL A 130 9.65 -17.85 19.95
C VAL A 130 8.83 -17.40 18.75
N TRP A 131 7.52 -17.56 18.86
CA TRP A 131 6.53 -16.96 17.97
C TRP A 131 6.23 -15.55 18.43
N ILE A 132 6.33 -14.60 17.53
CA ILE A 132 6.14 -13.18 17.81
C ILE A 132 4.90 -12.72 17.03
N LYS A 133 3.90 -12.22 17.72
CA LYS A 133 2.80 -11.49 17.07
C LYS A 133 3.15 -10.01 17.03
N TYR A 134 3.26 -9.45 15.84
CA TYR A 134 3.46 -8.02 15.70
C TYR A 134 2.13 -7.27 15.84
N ILE A 135 2.15 -6.24 16.68
CA ILE A 135 1.02 -5.33 16.89
C ILE A 135 1.28 -3.99 16.20
N GLY A 136 0.21 -3.33 15.79
CA GLY A 136 0.23 -2.00 15.17
C GLY A 136 -0.09 -2.07 13.69
N LEU A 137 0.88 -2.38 12.86
CA LEU A 137 0.68 -2.48 11.41
C LEU A 137 0.10 -3.84 11.03
N THR A 138 -0.86 -3.83 10.13
CA THR A 138 -1.48 -5.04 9.58
C THR A 138 -1.24 -5.13 8.08
N PRO A 139 -1.33 -6.32 7.47
CA PRO A 139 -1.24 -6.48 6.02
C PRO A 139 -2.23 -5.56 5.27
N ALA A 140 -3.45 -5.43 5.78
CA ALA A 140 -4.46 -4.55 5.19
C ALA A 140 -4.06 -3.06 5.28
N SER A 141 -3.47 -2.61 6.40
CA SER A 141 -3.04 -1.21 6.53
C SER A 141 -1.91 -0.88 5.56
N LEU A 142 -0.92 -1.77 5.38
CA LEU A 142 0.15 -1.55 4.40
C LEU A 142 -0.37 -1.58 2.96
N HIS A 143 -1.27 -2.50 2.65
CA HIS A 143 -1.90 -2.56 1.33
C HIS A 143 -2.65 -1.26 1.00
N ASN A 144 -3.42 -0.71 1.95
CA ASN A 144 -4.14 0.55 1.79
C ASN A 144 -3.22 1.77 1.60
N LEU A 145 -2.00 1.69 2.13
CA LEU A 145 -0.96 2.70 1.92
C LEU A 145 -0.18 2.50 0.60
N GLY A 146 -0.45 1.41 -0.12
CA GLY A 146 0.28 1.03 -1.33
C GLY A 146 1.70 0.54 -1.04
N LEU A 147 1.99 0.20 0.22
CA LEU A 147 3.29 -0.30 0.64
C LEU A 147 3.34 -1.82 0.55
N GLN A 148 4.43 -2.33 -0.01
CA GLN A 148 4.72 -3.75 0.02
C GLN A 148 6.08 -3.98 0.66
N PRO A 149 6.22 -5.01 1.52
CA PRO A 149 7.50 -5.36 2.12
C PRO A 149 8.59 -5.57 1.07
N GLY A 150 9.70 -4.85 1.19
CA GLY A 150 10.84 -4.95 0.29
C GLY A 150 10.64 -4.34 -1.10
N ALA A 151 9.52 -3.64 -1.35
CA ALA A 151 9.31 -2.90 -2.59
C ALA A 151 9.86 -1.48 -2.47
N GLU A 152 10.48 -1.02 -3.55
CA GLU A 152 10.86 0.37 -3.73
C GLU A 152 9.87 1.04 -4.66
N MET A 153 9.46 2.27 -4.31
CA MET A 153 8.60 3.09 -5.14
C MET A 153 9.39 4.27 -5.67
N GLN A 154 9.40 4.43 -6.99
CA GLN A 154 10.07 5.54 -7.63
C GLN A 154 9.06 6.57 -8.14
N PHE A 155 9.26 7.81 -7.74
CA PHE A 155 8.47 8.96 -8.18
C PHE A 155 9.32 9.88 -9.04
N SER A 156 8.94 10.03 -10.30
CA SER A 156 9.60 10.93 -11.24
C SER A 156 9.35 12.41 -10.87
N LYS A 157 10.08 13.32 -11.49
CA LYS A 157 9.86 14.77 -11.37
C LYS A 157 8.39 15.18 -11.53
N LYS A 158 7.64 14.49 -12.41
CA LYS A 158 6.22 14.77 -12.66
C LYS A 158 5.29 14.23 -11.57
N THR A 159 5.68 13.17 -10.87
CA THR A 159 4.82 12.47 -9.90
C THR A 159 5.22 12.71 -8.45
N VAL A 160 6.39 13.32 -8.20
CA VAL A 160 6.90 13.58 -6.85
C VAL A 160 5.99 14.54 -6.06
N ALA A 161 5.40 15.53 -6.72
CA ALA A 161 4.45 16.45 -6.08
C ALA A 161 3.18 15.70 -5.62
N LYS A 162 2.66 14.79 -6.44
CA LYS A 162 1.52 13.93 -6.07
C LYS A 162 1.85 13.03 -4.88
N PHE A 163 3.04 12.44 -4.86
CA PHE A 163 3.51 11.67 -3.71
C PHE A 163 3.50 12.53 -2.44
N ALA A 164 4.15 13.70 -2.48
CA ALA A 164 4.29 14.58 -1.33
C ALA A 164 2.95 15.11 -0.79
N HIS A 165 1.99 15.41 -1.67
CA HIS A 165 0.71 15.98 -1.25
C HIS A 165 -0.35 14.93 -0.89
N ASN A 166 -0.35 13.78 -1.55
CA ASN A 166 -1.46 12.82 -1.42
C ASN A 166 -1.08 11.53 -0.67
N ILE A 167 0.21 11.15 -0.67
CA ILE A 167 0.67 9.88 -0.12
C ILE A 167 1.46 10.10 1.17
N LEU A 168 2.45 10.97 1.14
CA LEU A 168 3.31 11.25 2.29
C LEU A 168 2.53 11.62 3.57
N PRO A 169 1.49 12.49 3.53
CA PRO A 169 0.73 12.78 4.73
C PRO A 169 0.04 11.57 5.36
N LYS A 170 -0.32 10.56 4.55
CA LYS A 170 -0.91 9.31 5.06
C LYS A 170 0.12 8.49 5.83
N PHE A 171 1.37 8.50 5.38
CA PHE A 171 2.46 7.85 6.12
C PHE A 171 2.71 8.56 7.45
N GLU A 172 2.86 9.89 7.43
CA GLU A 172 3.11 10.69 8.63
C GLU A 172 1.97 10.62 9.67
N GLN A 173 0.73 10.42 9.24
CA GLN A 173 -0.43 10.26 10.12
C GLN A 173 -0.56 8.83 10.68
N THR A 174 0.17 7.87 10.16
CA THR A 174 0.08 6.48 10.59
C THR A 174 1.01 6.24 11.78
N LYS A 175 0.46 5.88 12.93
CA LYS A 175 1.13 5.82 14.24
C LYS A 175 2.43 4.99 14.26
N PHE A 176 2.56 3.96 13.47
CA PHE A 176 3.69 3.04 13.49
C PHE A 176 4.60 3.19 12.26
N ILE A 177 4.53 4.35 11.61
CA ILE A 177 5.37 4.67 10.46
C ILE A 177 6.22 5.89 10.81
N LEU A 178 7.53 5.73 10.72
CA LEU A 178 8.50 6.80 10.80
C LEU A 178 8.95 7.15 9.39
N VAL A 179 8.96 8.43 9.06
CA VAL A 179 9.40 8.90 7.74
C VAL A 179 10.67 9.72 7.88
N SER A 180 11.66 9.39 7.07
CA SER A 180 12.94 10.11 7.00
C SER A 180 13.20 10.63 5.58
N GLY A 181 14.03 11.68 5.44
CA GLY A 181 14.38 12.27 4.13
C GLY A 181 13.37 13.29 3.60
N THR A 182 12.38 13.70 4.41
CA THR A 182 11.37 14.70 4.00
C THR A 182 11.97 16.06 3.68
N ASP A 183 13.06 16.44 4.32
CA ASP A 183 13.73 17.72 4.05
C ASP A 183 14.40 17.73 2.67
N GLU A 184 14.96 16.63 2.26
CA GLU A 184 15.48 16.47 0.89
C GLU A 184 14.39 16.57 -0.16
N LEU A 185 13.21 15.98 0.14
CA LEU A 185 12.06 16.05 -0.73
C LEU A 185 11.60 17.49 -0.96
N LYS A 186 11.60 18.34 0.08
CA LYS A 186 11.24 19.77 -0.02
C LYS A 186 12.11 20.52 -1.03
N VAL A 187 13.35 20.12 -1.19
CA VAL A 187 14.30 20.77 -2.14
C VAL A 187 13.89 20.53 -3.59
N ILE A 188 13.31 19.38 -3.90
CA ILE A 188 12.93 19.01 -5.27
C ILE A 188 11.46 19.31 -5.61
N LEU A 189 10.65 19.59 -4.60
CA LEU A 189 9.24 19.94 -4.83
C LEU A 189 9.13 21.30 -5.52
N PRO A 190 8.13 21.44 -6.41
CA PRO A 190 7.82 22.76 -6.92
C PRO A 190 7.35 23.66 -5.78
N PRO A 191 7.61 24.96 -5.84
CA PRO A 191 6.97 25.92 -4.95
C PRO A 191 5.44 25.82 -5.05
N GLU A 192 4.75 26.45 -4.11
CA GLU A 192 3.28 26.46 -4.14
C GLU A 192 2.77 27.15 -5.41
N ALA A 193 1.81 26.52 -6.08
CA ALA A 193 1.19 27.05 -7.28
C ALA A 193 0.10 28.07 -6.91
N HIS A 194 0.25 29.29 -7.39
CA HIS A 194 -0.77 30.34 -7.29
C HIS A 194 -1.38 30.60 -8.66
N PHE A 195 -2.69 30.36 -8.80
CA PHE A 195 -3.39 30.58 -10.07
C PHE A 195 -3.89 32.01 -10.14
N LEU A 196 -3.58 32.68 -11.26
CA LEU A 196 -3.93 34.07 -11.53
C LEU A 196 -4.85 34.12 -12.73
N PHE A 197 -6.07 34.58 -12.52
CA PHE A 197 -7.07 34.77 -13.60
C PHE A 197 -7.33 36.26 -13.80
N LYS A 198 -6.97 36.74 -14.96
CA LYS A 198 -7.30 38.14 -15.36
C LYS A 198 -8.47 38.10 -16.32
N LEU A 199 -9.60 38.64 -15.88
CA LEU A 199 -10.78 38.82 -16.71
C LEU A 199 -10.77 40.21 -17.35
N ASP A 200 -11.04 40.25 -18.63
CA ASP A 200 -11.14 41.49 -19.40
C ASP A 200 -12.47 41.44 -20.18
N TYR A 201 -13.32 42.43 -19.91
CA TYR A 201 -14.61 42.53 -20.59
C TYR A 201 -14.47 43.29 -21.91
N ARG A 202 -14.96 42.70 -22.99
CA ARG A 202 -15.11 43.34 -24.31
C ARG A 202 -16.53 43.18 -24.79
N VAL A 203 -16.94 44.11 -25.72
CA VAL A 203 -18.29 44.08 -26.28
C VAL A 203 -18.60 42.68 -26.83
N GLY A 204 -19.52 41.97 -26.17
CA GLY A 204 -19.98 40.64 -26.59
C GLY A 204 -19.13 39.45 -26.09
N SER A 205 -18.08 39.68 -25.26
CA SER A 205 -17.28 38.58 -24.75
C SER A 205 -16.52 38.95 -23.48
N ILE A 206 -16.23 37.93 -22.69
CA ILE A 206 -15.31 37.98 -21.53
C ILE A 206 -14.07 37.22 -21.92
N LEU A 207 -12.92 37.83 -21.79
CA LEU A 207 -11.63 37.22 -22.02
C LEU A 207 -11.00 36.86 -20.67
N CYS A 208 -10.52 35.63 -20.53
CA CYS A 208 -9.78 35.19 -19.37
C CYS A 208 -8.33 34.85 -19.77
N VAL A 209 -7.37 35.50 -19.12
CA VAL A 209 -5.97 35.10 -19.21
C VAL A 209 -5.63 34.34 -17.94
N ALA A 210 -5.34 33.07 -18.09
CA ALA A 210 -5.01 32.20 -16.98
C ALA A 210 -3.49 32.00 -16.89
N ARG A 211 -2.93 32.29 -15.74
CA ARG A 211 -1.50 32.10 -15.43
C ARG A 211 -1.33 31.30 -14.13
N VAL A 212 -0.20 30.66 -13.99
CA VAL A 212 0.24 30.06 -12.74
C VAL A 212 1.55 30.72 -12.33
N GLN A 213 1.67 31.00 -11.05
CA GLN A 213 2.88 31.58 -10.44
C GLN A 213 3.48 30.59 -9.46
N TYR A 214 4.80 30.41 -9.56
CA TYR A 214 5.64 29.64 -8.65
C TYR A 214 6.76 30.54 -8.13
N GLY A 215 6.61 31.04 -6.90
CA GLY A 215 7.52 32.08 -6.40
C GLY A 215 7.50 33.30 -7.33
N ASP A 216 8.67 33.65 -7.92
CA ASP A 216 8.80 34.79 -8.83
C ASP A 216 8.53 34.45 -10.30
N ALA A 217 8.44 33.17 -10.65
CA ALA A 217 8.22 32.72 -12.03
C ALA A 217 6.72 32.63 -12.36
N GLN A 218 6.34 33.14 -13.53
CA GLN A 218 4.97 33.06 -14.05
C GLN A 218 4.95 32.34 -15.39
N TYR A 219 3.97 31.49 -15.57
CA TYR A 219 3.73 30.73 -16.81
C TYR A 219 2.28 30.86 -17.26
N GLU A 220 2.02 30.76 -18.55
CA GLU A 220 0.67 30.55 -19.02
C GLU A 220 0.18 29.14 -18.64
N LEU A 221 -1.06 29.02 -18.21
CA LEU A 221 -1.58 27.76 -17.68
C LEU A 221 -1.53 26.58 -18.69
N ASN A 222 -1.57 26.91 -20.00
CA ASN A 222 -1.47 25.90 -21.06
C ASN A 222 -0.09 25.87 -21.75
N GLN A 223 0.92 26.46 -21.15
CA GLN A 223 2.27 26.45 -21.68
C GLN A 223 2.92 25.09 -21.51
N GLY A 224 3.61 24.60 -22.54
CA GLY A 224 4.37 23.35 -22.47
C GLY A 224 5.41 23.35 -21.34
N TYR A 225 5.74 22.15 -20.86
CA TYR A 225 6.73 21.94 -19.81
C TYR A 225 8.09 21.61 -20.40
N THR A 226 9.13 22.15 -19.80
CA THR A 226 10.51 21.73 -20.04
C THR A 226 11.01 20.85 -18.90
N GLU A 227 12.10 20.09 -19.09
CA GLU A 227 12.64 19.27 -18.02
C GLU A 227 13.23 20.09 -16.86
N GLU A 228 13.54 21.34 -17.08
CA GLU A 228 14.08 22.27 -16.07
C GLU A 228 12.98 22.93 -15.22
N ASP A 229 11.72 22.91 -15.69
CA ASP A 229 10.62 23.56 -15.01
C ASP A 229 10.24 22.84 -13.71
N ARG A 230 10.27 23.55 -12.59
CA ARG A 230 9.74 23.09 -11.30
C ARG A 230 8.27 23.47 -11.17
N ARG A 231 7.40 22.77 -11.89
CA ARG A 231 5.97 23.06 -11.95
C ARG A 231 5.14 21.85 -11.53
N ASP A 232 4.00 22.09 -10.88
CA ASP A 232 3.05 21.04 -10.48
C ASP A 232 2.06 20.75 -11.62
N VAL A 233 2.47 19.87 -12.52
CA VAL A 233 1.72 19.51 -13.74
C VAL A 233 0.30 19.02 -13.43
N GLU A 234 0.09 18.33 -12.29
CA GLU A 234 -1.23 17.82 -11.92
C GLU A 234 -2.17 18.95 -11.52
N LYS A 235 -1.71 19.86 -10.65
CA LYS A 235 -2.51 21.02 -10.25
C LYS A 235 -2.83 21.90 -11.44
N GLU A 236 -1.85 22.14 -12.32
CA GLU A 236 -2.07 22.93 -13.52
C GLU A 236 -3.06 22.27 -14.48
N THR A 237 -2.95 20.95 -14.67
CA THR A 237 -3.89 20.19 -15.51
C THR A 237 -5.30 20.22 -14.92
N ALA A 238 -5.44 20.14 -13.61
CA ALA A 238 -6.73 20.22 -12.92
C ALA A 238 -7.34 21.62 -13.09
N ALA A 239 -6.55 22.67 -12.89
CA ALA A 239 -6.99 24.06 -13.08
C ALA A 239 -7.39 24.33 -14.56
N TRP A 240 -6.60 23.83 -15.50
CA TRP A 240 -6.91 23.94 -16.93
C TRP A 240 -8.21 23.24 -17.30
N LYS A 241 -8.43 22.02 -16.80
CA LYS A 241 -9.71 21.32 -17.00
C LYS A 241 -10.87 22.08 -16.39
N HIS A 242 -10.68 22.67 -15.22
CA HIS A 242 -11.71 23.48 -14.57
C HIS A 242 -12.08 24.70 -15.41
N ILE A 243 -11.09 25.44 -15.93
CA ILE A 243 -11.35 26.59 -16.83
C ILE A 243 -12.13 26.15 -18.07
N ASN A 244 -11.71 25.04 -18.70
CA ASN A 244 -12.39 24.54 -19.91
C ASN A 244 -13.84 24.10 -19.69
N THR A 245 -14.25 23.90 -18.44
CA THR A 245 -15.66 23.64 -18.11
C THR A 245 -16.52 24.90 -18.30
N TYR A 246 -15.94 26.07 -18.08
CA TYR A 246 -16.65 27.35 -18.12
C TYR A 246 -16.37 28.15 -19.41
N PHE A 247 -15.17 28.04 -19.98
CA PHE A 247 -14.72 28.75 -21.15
C PHE A 247 -14.46 27.76 -22.28
N SER A 248 -15.37 27.66 -23.22
CA SER A 248 -15.33 26.66 -24.30
C SER A 248 -14.32 26.95 -25.40
N ASP A 249 -13.97 28.22 -25.60
CA ASP A 249 -13.08 28.65 -26.66
C ASP A 249 -11.75 29.22 -26.16
N TYR A 250 -10.64 28.70 -26.70
CA TYR A 250 -9.31 29.23 -26.46
C TYR A 250 -8.74 29.84 -27.73
N GLN A 251 -8.64 31.17 -27.75
CA GLN A 251 -8.14 31.90 -28.91
C GLN A 251 -6.99 32.83 -28.52
N HIS A 252 -5.87 32.73 -29.25
CA HIS A 252 -4.72 33.64 -29.11
C HIS A 252 -4.22 33.81 -27.67
N GLY A 253 -4.06 32.71 -26.93
CA GLY A 253 -3.59 32.73 -25.54
C GLY A 253 -4.66 33.19 -24.53
N ARG A 254 -5.93 33.23 -24.90
CA ARG A 254 -7.03 33.69 -24.06
C ARG A 254 -8.23 32.75 -24.16
N TYR A 255 -8.88 32.53 -23.03
CA TYR A 255 -10.16 31.84 -22.96
C TYR A 255 -11.28 32.83 -23.21
N VAL A 256 -12.24 32.46 -24.03
CA VAL A 256 -13.34 33.35 -24.47
C VAL A 256 -14.67 32.77 -23.98
N LEU A 257 -15.48 33.64 -23.38
CA LEU A 257 -16.85 33.35 -22.96
C LEU A 257 -17.81 34.32 -23.67
N SER A 258 -18.90 33.81 -24.23
CA SER A 258 -19.93 34.65 -24.86
C SER A 258 -20.80 35.35 -23.78
N ASN A 259 -21.41 36.52 -24.16
CA ASN A 259 -22.21 37.31 -23.22
C ASN A 259 -23.46 36.61 -22.67
N GLU A 260 -23.93 35.54 -23.32
CA GLU A 260 -25.15 34.81 -22.90
C GLU A 260 -24.92 33.98 -21.66
N GLU A 261 -23.65 33.85 -21.23
CA GLU A 261 -23.23 32.97 -20.12
C GLU A 261 -22.63 33.76 -18.91
N SER A 262 -23.07 34.98 -18.70
CA SER A 262 -22.54 35.86 -17.62
C SER A 262 -22.68 35.24 -16.21
N ASP A 263 -23.68 34.40 -15.98
CA ASP A 263 -23.89 33.69 -14.73
C ASP A 263 -22.78 32.67 -14.44
N VAL A 264 -22.07 32.20 -15.47
CA VAL A 264 -20.96 31.27 -15.40
C VAL A 264 -19.74 31.93 -14.76
N VAL A 265 -19.53 33.24 -15.00
CA VAL A 265 -18.40 33.97 -14.38
C VAL A 265 -18.56 34.05 -12.85
N GLN A 266 -19.80 34.23 -12.39
CA GLN A 266 -20.10 34.26 -10.95
C GLN A 266 -19.84 32.89 -10.26
N ALA A 267 -20.06 31.80 -11.00
CA ALA A 267 -19.78 30.45 -10.49
C ALA A 267 -18.28 30.07 -10.54
N PHE A 268 -17.50 30.79 -11.40
CA PHE A 268 -16.06 30.58 -11.53
C PHE A 268 -15.26 31.35 -10.48
N LEU A 269 -15.70 32.52 -10.04
CA LEU A 269 -15.09 33.36 -8.98
C LEU A 269 -15.42 32.84 -7.58
#